data_6ad41bbca53219c0091bffe4b488c124
#
_entry.id   6ad41bbca53219c0091bffe4b488c124
#
_cell.length_a   1.000
_cell.length_b   1.000
_cell.length_c   1.000
_cell.angle_alpha   90.00
_cell.angle_beta   90.00
_cell.angle_gamma   90.00
#
_symmetry.space_group_name_H-M   'P 1'
#
loop_
_entity.id
_entity.type
_entity.pdbx_description
1 polymer ?
#
loop_
_entity_poly.entity_id
_entity_poly.type
_entity_poly.pdbx_seq_one_letter_code
_entity_poly.pdbx_strand_id
1 'polypeptide(L)'
;MSEGDTVTENQTAMADRLQRLEDLEEIRQLFVDYGHYLDSGDFAAYGALFADEGEVLLGAIGRAKGPAAIEALMRRTMEGAAGSSFHIVSNPIIELDGDRATSEVMWTVVTRDKQDQATVSMLGRHRDQLTRERGRWRFLRREGFIDVPSRYRTTENPTAD
;
A
#
# COMPACT_ATOMS: atom_id res chain seq x y z
N MET A 1 40.70 2.58 -22.39
CA MET A 1 39.24 2.32 -22.41
C MET A 1 38.85 2.26 -23.88
N SER A 2 38.34 1.13 -24.33
CA SER A 2 37.94 0.96 -25.74
C SER A 2 36.50 1.48 -25.91
N GLU A 3 36.12 1.86 -27.14
CA GLU A 3 34.73 2.26 -27.45
C GLU A 3 33.71 1.17 -27.10
N GLY A 4 34.10 -0.10 -27.14
CA GLY A 4 33.26 -1.23 -26.75
C GLY A 4 32.94 -1.24 -25.24
N ASP A 5 33.88 -0.87 -24.39
CA ASP A 5 33.66 -0.83 -22.92
C ASP A 5 32.64 0.26 -22.56
N THR A 6 32.71 1.43 -23.19
CA THR A 6 31.80 2.55 -22.96
C THR A 6 30.36 2.25 -23.42
N VAL A 7 30.19 1.51 -24.52
CA VAL A 7 28.86 1.10 -25.02
C VAL A 7 28.21 0.11 -24.05
N THR A 8 28.98 -0.87 -23.55
CA THR A 8 28.48 -1.87 -22.60
C THR A 8 28.09 -1.25 -21.27
N GLU A 9 28.90 -0.32 -20.75
CA GLU A 9 28.60 0.42 -19.51
C GLU A 9 27.30 1.25 -19.63
N ASN A 10 27.11 1.93 -20.79
CA ASN A 10 25.89 2.69 -21.06
C ASN A 10 24.65 1.80 -21.15
N GLN A 11 24.77 0.61 -21.76
CA GLN A 11 23.67 -0.34 -21.85
C GLN A 11 23.27 -0.87 -20.46
N THR A 12 24.23 -1.21 -19.63
CA THR A 12 23.99 -1.66 -18.26
C THR A 12 23.30 -0.56 -17.44
N ALA A 13 23.82 0.66 -17.48
CA ALA A 13 23.22 1.78 -16.78
C ALA A 13 21.77 2.09 -17.25
N MET A 14 21.48 1.90 -18.54
CA MET A 14 20.13 2.05 -19.08
C MET A 14 19.20 0.93 -18.57
N ALA A 15 19.67 -0.31 -18.54
CA ALA A 15 18.90 -1.45 -18.02
C ALA A 15 18.57 -1.27 -16.53
N ASP A 16 19.52 -0.81 -15.73
CA ASP A 16 19.31 -0.54 -14.30
C ASP A 16 18.28 0.57 -14.06
N ARG A 17 18.33 1.62 -14.90
CA ARG A 17 17.34 2.70 -14.84
C ARG A 17 15.94 2.23 -15.21
N LEU A 18 15.83 1.40 -16.26
CA LEU A 18 14.57 0.81 -16.69
C LEU A 18 13.99 -0.07 -15.59
N GLN A 19 14.79 -0.98 -15.03
CA GLN A 19 14.37 -1.85 -13.93
C GLN A 19 13.85 -1.04 -12.74
N ARG A 20 14.57 0.03 -12.37
CA ARG A 20 14.13 0.92 -11.30
C ARG A 20 12.76 1.57 -11.59
N LEU A 21 12.51 1.98 -12.83
CA LEU A 21 11.22 2.57 -13.22
C LEU A 21 10.11 1.53 -13.20
N GLU A 22 10.37 0.32 -13.67
CA GLU A 22 9.41 -0.81 -13.63
C GLU A 22 9.06 -1.16 -12.18
N ASP A 23 10.05 -1.23 -11.29
CA ASP A 23 9.84 -1.48 -9.87
C ASP A 23 8.97 -0.40 -9.20
N LEU A 24 9.25 0.86 -9.46
CA LEU A 24 8.46 1.97 -8.93
C LEU A 24 7.03 1.93 -9.44
N GLU A 25 6.81 1.57 -10.69
CA GLU A 25 5.47 1.47 -11.27
C GLU A 25 4.71 0.27 -10.72
N GLU A 26 5.36 -0.89 -10.58
CA GLU A 26 4.73 -2.07 -9.95
C GLU A 26 4.33 -1.79 -8.50
N ILE A 27 5.17 -1.08 -7.73
CA ILE A 27 4.83 -0.69 -6.35
C ILE A 27 3.67 0.31 -6.34
N ARG A 28 3.62 1.28 -7.26
CA ARG A 28 2.47 2.20 -7.38
C ARG A 28 1.17 1.46 -7.71
N GLN A 29 1.27 0.45 -8.58
CA GLN A 29 0.12 -0.37 -8.92
C GLN A 29 -0.42 -1.14 -7.70
N LEU A 30 0.45 -1.61 -6.79
CA LEU A 30 -0.01 -2.22 -5.52
C LEU A 30 -0.89 -1.28 -4.70
N PHE A 31 -0.61 0.02 -4.70
CA PHE A 31 -1.44 0.98 -3.97
C PHE A 31 -2.79 1.19 -4.65
N VAL A 32 -2.83 1.19 -5.97
CA VAL A 32 -4.08 1.27 -6.75
C VAL A 32 -4.93 0.02 -6.50
N ASP A 33 -4.32 -1.16 -6.62
CA ASP A 33 -4.98 -2.45 -6.42
C ASP A 33 -5.51 -2.59 -5.00
N TYR A 34 -4.77 -2.11 -4.01
CA TYR A 34 -5.19 -2.08 -2.61
C TYR A 34 -6.54 -1.37 -2.43
N GLY A 35 -6.66 -0.14 -2.93
CA GLY A 35 -7.92 0.62 -2.86
C GLY A 35 -9.04 -0.07 -3.66
N HIS A 36 -8.74 -0.48 -4.88
CA HIS A 36 -9.70 -1.13 -5.77
C HIS A 36 -10.29 -2.42 -5.18
N TYR A 37 -9.46 -3.31 -4.61
CA TYR A 37 -9.94 -4.57 -4.04
C TYR A 37 -10.73 -4.37 -2.76
N LEU A 38 -10.39 -3.37 -1.93
CA LEU A 38 -11.21 -2.99 -0.79
C LEU A 38 -12.59 -2.50 -1.22
N ASP A 39 -12.64 -1.59 -2.18
CA ASP A 39 -13.88 -0.95 -2.63
C ASP A 39 -14.80 -1.95 -3.35
N SER A 40 -14.23 -2.89 -4.11
CA SER A 40 -14.97 -3.94 -4.80
C SER A 40 -15.35 -5.12 -3.91
N GLY A 41 -14.73 -5.27 -2.73
CA GLY A 41 -14.91 -6.42 -1.85
C GLY A 41 -14.19 -7.68 -2.31
N ASP A 42 -13.21 -7.57 -3.21
CA ASP A 42 -12.35 -8.69 -3.61
C ASP A 42 -11.24 -8.91 -2.58
N PHE A 43 -11.63 -9.44 -1.43
CA PHE A 43 -10.71 -9.65 -0.30
C PHE A 43 -9.67 -10.74 -0.56
N ALA A 44 -9.94 -11.67 -1.48
CA ALA A 44 -8.96 -12.67 -1.89
C ALA A 44 -7.82 -12.02 -2.69
N ALA A 45 -8.14 -11.17 -3.66
CA ALA A 45 -7.16 -10.39 -4.40
C ALA A 45 -6.41 -9.41 -3.48
N TYR A 46 -7.11 -8.77 -2.53
CA TYR A 46 -6.48 -7.93 -1.50
C TYR A 46 -5.44 -8.69 -0.68
N GLY A 47 -5.78 -9.88 -0.17
CA GLY A 47 -4.84 -10.72 0.58
C GLY A 47 -3.61 -11.10 -0.25
N ALA A 48 -3.79 -11.35 -1.54
CA ALA A 48 -2.72 -11.70 -2.47
C ALA A 48 -1.72 -10.55 -2.76
N LEU A 49 -2.01 -9.31 -2.37
CA LEU A 49 -1.04 -8.20 -2.42
C LEU A 49 0.07 -8.35 -1.39
N PHE A 50 -0.10 -9.21 -0.40
CA PHE A 50 0.88 -9.43 0.67
C PHE A 50 1.79 -10.62 0.36
N ALA A 51 3.02 -10.56 0.84
CA ALA A 51 3.98 -11.66 0.81
C ALA A 51 3.48 -12.84 1.68
N ASP A 52 4.04 -14.04 1.51
CA ASP A 52 3.65 -15.23 2.28
C ASP A 52 3.75 -14.98 3.80
N GLU A 53 4.77 -14.23 4.26
CA GLU A 53 4.96 -13.80 5.64
C GLU A 53 4.46 -12.34 5.89
N GLY A 54 3.69 -11.79 4.94
CA GLY A 54 3.22 -10.42 4.99
C GLY A 54 2.30 -10.14 6.16
N GLU A 55 2.38 -8.93 6.71
CA GLU A 55 1.62 -8.51 7.88
C GLU A 55 0.87 -7.20 7.62
N VAL A 56 -0.36 -7.13 8.11
CA VAL A 56 -1.15 -5.90 8.12
C VAL A 56 -1.50 -5.50 9.55
N LEU A 57 -1.33 -4.20 9.86
CA LEU A 57 -1.66 -3.60 11.16
C LEU A 57 -2.54 -2.36 10.92
N LEU A 58 -3.81 -2.44 11.23
CA LEU A 58 -4.81 -1.41 10.94
C LEU A 58 -5.49 -0.88 12.21
N GLY A 59 -4.73 -0.71 13.27
CA GLY A 59 -5.22 -0.15 14.52
C GLY A 59 -6.44 -0.91 15.07
N ALA A 60 -7.56 -0.22 15.23
CA ALA A 60 -8.80 -0.81 15.79
C ALA A 60 -9.44 -1.87 14.88
N ILE A 61 -9.14 -1.88 13.58
CA ILE A 61 -9.61 -2.93 12.64
C ILE A 61 -8.95 -4.27 12.99
N GLY A 62 -7.70 -4.23 13.42
CA GLY A 62 -6.96 -5.40 13.85
C GLY A 62 -5.63 -5.58 13.11
N ARG A 63 -5.06 -6.77 13.32
CA ARG A 63 -3.84 -7.22 12.65
C ARG A 63 -4.00 -8.64 12.15
N ALA A 64 -3.30 -8.94 11.07
CA ALA A 64 -3.25 -10.31 10.51
C ALA A 64 -1.92 -10.55 9.84
N LYS A 65 -1.51 -11.81 9.75
CA LYS A 65 -0.28 -12.24 9.10
C LYS A 65 -0.56 -13.36 8.10
N GLY A 66 0.01 -13.22 6.92
CA GLY A 66 -0.18 -14.09 5.76
C GLY A 66 -1.47 -13.80 4.98
N PRO A 67 -1.45 -14.05 3.65
CA PRO A 67 -2.54 -13.68 2.73
C PRO A 67 -3.93 -14.16 3.18
N ALA A 68 -4.05 -15.42 3.58
CA ALA A 68 -5.35 -15.99 3.97
C ALA A 68 -5.92 -15.37 5.26
N ALA A 69 -5.06 -15.06 6.25
CA ALA A 69 -5.50 -14.41 7.50
C ALA A 69 -5.86 -12.94 7.25
N ILE A 70 -5.17 -12.27 6.33
CA ILE A 70 -5.45 -10.89 5.90
C ILE A 70 -6.77 -10.83 5.15
N GLU A 71 -7.02 -11.76 4.21
CA GLU A 71 -8.32 -11.90 3.55
C GLU A 71 -9.45 -12.07 4.57
N ALA A 72 -9.28 -13.01 5.52
CA ALA A 72 -10.29 -13.28 6.54
C ALA A 72 -10.56 -12.08 7.45
N LEU A 73 -9.52 -11.29 7.78
CA LEU A 73 -9.67 -10.04 8.53
C LEU A 73 -10.53 -9.04 7.75
N MET A 74 -10.20 -8.80 6.48
CA MET A 74 -10.94 -7.84 5.64
C MET A 74 -12.38 -8.30 5.41
N ARG A 75 -12.59 -9.56 5.09
CA ARG A 75 -13.93 -10.13 4.91
C ARG A 75 -14.81 -9.89 6.14
N ARG A 76 -14.30 -10.19 7.33
CA ARG A 76 -15.04 -10.00 8.59
C ARG A 76 -15.35 -8.53 8.90
N THR A 77 -14.45 -7.61 8.57
CA THR A 77 -14.56 -6.20 8.98
C THR A 77 -15.20 -5.31 7.93
N MET A 78 -15.15 -5.70 6.65
CA MET A 78 -15.61 -4.91 5.51
C MET A 78 -16.78 -5.56 4.75
N GLU A 79 -17.20 -6.77 5.14
CA GLU A 79 -18.35 -7.45 4.54
C GLU A 79 -19.62 -6.59 4.72
N GLY A 80 -20.30 -6.30 3.61
CA GLY A 80 -21.45 -5.39 3.59
C GLY A 80 -21.09 -3.91 3.38
N ALA A 81 -19.81 -3.53 3.41
CA ALA A 81 -19.37 -2.17 3.10
C ALA A 81 -18.88 -2.01 1.65
N ALA A 82 -18.73 -3.09 0.90
CA ALA A 82 -18.32 -3.05 -0.51
C ALA A 82 -19.27 -2.14 -1.32
N GLY A 83 -18.71 -1.22 -2.11
CA GLY A 83 -19.45 -0.24 -2.90
C GLY A 83 -20.05 0.94 -2.10
N SER A 84 -19.84 1.01 -0.77
CA SER A 84 -20.31 2.11 0.06
C SER A 84 -19.25 3.17 0.36
N SER A 85 -17.99 2.89 0.01
CA SER A 85 -16.85 3.78 0.18
C SER A 85 -15.88 3.70 -1.00
N PHE A 86 -15.05 4.75 -1.13
CA PHE A 86 -13.93 4.81 -2.06
C PHE A 86 -12.66 5.13 -1.30
N HIS A 87 -11.60 4.33 -1.56
CA HIS A 87 -10.27 4.56 -1.03
C HIS A 87 -9.42 5.28 -2.09
N ILE A 88 -9.16 6.56 -1.87
CA ILE A 88 -8.24 7.33 -2.70
C ILE A 88 -6.86 7.24 -2.08
N VAL A 89 -5.94 6.58 -2.78
CA VAL A 89 -4.54 6.44 -2.37
C VAL A 89 -3.69 7.42 -3.17
N SER A 90 -2.85 8.20 -2.52
CA SER A 90 -2.16 9.33 -3.14
C SER A 90 -0.79 9.60 -2.51
N ASN A 91 0.00 10.43 -3.21
CA ASN A 91 1.27 10.97 -2.75
C ASN A 91 2.28 9.92 -2.25
N PRO A 92 2.55 8.83 -3.00
CA PRO A 92 3.47 7.81 -2.56
C PRO A 92 4.91 8.33 -2.56
N ILE A 93 5.59 8.17 -1.41
CA ILE A 93 7.04 8.29 -1.27
C ILE A 93 7.57 6.87 -1.22
N ILE A 94 8.47 6.50 -2.15
CA ILE A 94 8.97 5.13 -2.29
C ILE A 94 10.50 5.17 -2.33
N GLU A 95 11.14 4.38 -1.47
CA GLU A 95 12.58 4.20 -1.43
C GLU A 95 12.90 2.74 -1.76
N LEU A 96 13.63 2.52 -2.88
CA LEU A 96 14.05 1.20 -3.36
C LEU A 96 15.46 0.87 -2.86
N ASP A 97 15.61 -0.36 -2.38
CA ASP A 97 16.91 -0.96 -2.01
C ASP A 97 16.93 -2.43 -2.49
N GLY A 98 17.38 -2.66 -3.72
CA GLY A 98 17.37 -3.96 -4.37
C GLY A 98 15.97 -4.58 -4.41
N ASP A 99 15.81 -5.77 -3.80
CA ASP A 99 14.55 -6.50 -3.68
C ASP A 99 13.72 -6.11 -2.44
N ARG A 100 14.06 -4.97 -1.82
CA ARG A 100 13.34 -4.37 -0.71
C ARG A 100 12.96 -2.94 -1.06
N ALA A 101 11.87 -2.48 -0.45
CA ALA A 101 11.49 -1.07 -0.52
C ALA A 101 10.76 -0.66 0.76
N THR A 102 10.78 0.63 1.03
CA THR A 102 9.88 1.26 2.00
C THR A 102 9.00 2.27 1.32
N SER A 103 7.83 2.52 1.87
CA SER A 103 6.97 3.58 1.40
C SER A 103 6.17 4.25 2.50
N GLU A 104 5.83 5.52 2.27
CA GLU A 104 4.75 6.20 2.96
C GLU A 104 3.75 6.69 1.93
N VAL A 105 2.46 6.44 2.14
CA VAL A 105 1.41 6.79 1.20
C VAL A 105 0.20 7.33 1.95
N MET A 106 -0.39 8.42 1.45
CA MET A 106 -1.61 8.98 2.01
C MET A 106 -2.83 8.25 1.47
N TRP A 107 -3.86 8.15 2.31
CA TRP A 107 -5.15 7.63 1.89
C TRP A 107 -6.29 8.49 2.40
N THR A 108 -7.36 8.53 1.63
CA THR A 108 -8.60 9.22 1.95
C THR A 108 -9.76 8.26 1.71
N VAL A 109 -10.67 8.15 2.67
CA VAL A 109 -11.91 7.39 2.50
C VAL A 109 -13.05 8.37 2.30
N VAL A 110 -13.72 8.22 1.17
CA VAL A 110 -14.96 8.93 0.85
C VAL A 110 -16.11 7.95 1.02
N THR A 111 -17.10 8.31 1.81
CA THR A 111 -18.31 7.53 2.05
C THR A 111 -19.54 8.29 1.58
N ARG A 112 -20.65 7.57 1.43
CA ARG A 112 -21.96 8.15 1.18
C ARG A 112 -22.62 8.49 2.52
N ASP A 113 -23.11 9.70 2.67
CA ASP A 113 -23.87 10.10 3.85
C ASP A 113 -25.36 9.71 3.73
N LYS A 114 -26.16 10.08 4.75
CA LYS A 114 -27.60 9.77 4.80
C LYS A 114 -28.44 10.50 3.73
N GLN A 115 -27.88 11.55 3.13
CA GLN A 115 -28.47 12.34 2.06
C GLN A 115 -27.97 11.93 0.68
N ASP A 116 -27.27 10.80 0.58
CA ASP A 116 -26.65 10.28 -0.66
C ASP A 116 -25.55 11.19 -1.23
N GLN A 117 -24.90 12.00 -0.36
CA GLN A 117 -23.82 12.89 -0.75
C GLN A 117 -22.46 12.26 -0.42
N ALA A 118 -21.47 12.55 -1.26
CA ALA A 118 -20.09 12.13 -1.00
C ALA A 118 -19.49 12.93 0.15
N THR A 119 -19.04 12.24 1.19
CA THR A 119 -18.43 12.85 2.37
C THR A 119 -17.09 12.21 2.68
N VAL A 120 -16.06 13.04 2.88
CA VAL A 120 -14.77 12.55 3.37
C VAL A 120 -14.93 12.11 4.82
N SER A 121 -14.77 10.82 5.07
CA SER A 121 -14.98 10.23 6.40
C SER A 121 -13.68 10.04 7.18
N MET A 122 -12.58 9.73 6.50
CA MET A 122 -11.28 9.50 7.12
C MET A 122 -10.14 9.91 6.19
N LEU A 123 -9.03 10.34 6.80
CA LEU A 123 -7.76 10.61 6.15
C LEU A 123 -6.65 9.96 6.98
N GLY A 124 -5.65 9.44 6.32
CA GLY A 124 -4.54 8.84 7.04
C GLY A 124 -3.35 8.49 6.15
N ARG A 125 -2.46 7.71 6.71
CA ARG A 125 -1.23 7.25 6.06
C ARG A 125 -1.05 5.76 6.25
N HIS A 126 -0.41 5.14 5.27
CA HIS A 126 0.22 3.84 5.44
C HIS A 126 1.74 3.99 5.42
N ARG A 127 2.41 3.23 6.27
CA ARG A 127 3.85 2.98 6.20
C ARG A 127 4.06 1.53 5.85
N ASP A 128 4.87 1.32 4.82
CA ASP A 128 5.04 0.00 4.24
C ASP A 128 6.50 -0.43 4.24
N GLN A 129 6.69 -1.72 4.41
CA GLN A 129 7.86 -2.44 3.97
C GLN A 129 7.41 -3.37 2.86
N LEU A 130 8.12 -3.36 1.75
CA LEU A 130 7.82 -4.18 0.58
C LEU A 130 8.99 -5.12 0.29
N THR A 131 8.67 -6.22 -0.37
CA THR A 131 9.66 -7.20 -0.82
C THR A 131 9.29 -7.72 -2.20
N ARG A 132 10.31 -8.04 -2.99
CA ARG A 132 10.13 -8.81 -4.22
C ARG A 132 10.08 -10.29 -3.88
N GLU A 133 8.95 -10.92 -4.12
CA GLU A 133 8.74 -12.34 -3.89
C GLU A 133 8.26 -12.99 -5.19
N ARG A 134 8.97 -14.03 -5.64
CA ARG A 134 8.68 -14.73 -6.92
C ARG A 134 8.60 -13.77 -8.11
N GLY A 135 9.51 -12.76 -8.13
CA GLY A 135 9.58 -11.77 -9.21
C GLY A 135 8.51 -10.68 -9.18
N ARG A 136 7.71 -10.58 -8.11
CA ARG A 136 6.65 -9.58 -7.94
C ARG A 136 6.81 -8.82 -6.64
N TRP A 137 6.54 -7.52 -6.67
CA TRP A 137 6.50 -6.71 -5.46
C TRP A 137 5.25 -7.06 -4.64
N ARG A 138 5.42 -7.12 -3.29
CA ARG A 138 4.36 -7.42 -2.33
C ARG A 138 4.57 -6.64 -1.04
N PHE A 139 3.50 -6.40 -0.31
CA PHE A 139 3.60 -5.87 1.04
C PHE A 139 4.16 -6.95 1.97
N LEU A 140 5.33 -6.67 2.57
CA LEU A 140 5.87 -7.46 3.67
C LEU A 140 5.27 -7.00 5.01
N ARG A 141 5.08 -5.69 5.18
CA ARG A 141 4.40 -5.10 6.32
C ARG A 141 3.68 -3.83 5.86
N ARG A 142 2.43 -3.69 6.23
CA ARG A 142 1.65 -2.47 6.06
C ARG A 142 1.07 -2.04 7.39
N GLU A 143 1.35 -0.80 7.80
CA GLU A 143 0.82 -0.20 9.02
C GLU A 143 -0.03 1.02 8.68
N GLY A 144 -1.29 1.02 9.14
CA GLY A 144 -2.25 2.09 8.87
C GLY A 144 -2.41 3.04 10.05
N PHE A 145 -2.36 4.33 9.77
CA PHE A 145 -2.56 5.42 10.73
C PHE A 145 -3.74 6.26 10.28
N ILE A 146 -4.65 6.58 11.18
CA ILE A 146 -5.75 7.51 10.94
C ILE A 146 -5.33 8.87 11.51
N ASP A 147 -5.20 9.87 10.63
CA ASP A 147 -4.82 11.23 11.01
C ASP A 147 -6.07 12.09 11.30
N VAL A 148 -7.18 11.86 10.57
CA VAL A 148 -8.45 12.56 10.75
C VAL A 148 -9.61 11.57 10.60
N PRO A 149 -10.57 11.53 11.54
CA PRO A 149 -10.57 12.18 12.85
C PRO A 149 -9.53 11.58 13.79
N SER A 150 -8.90 12.41 14.60
CA SER A 150 -7.79 12.03 15.50
C SER A 150 -8.21 11.16 16.70
N ARG A 151 -9.34 10.44 16.61
CA ARG A 151 -9.84 9.53 17.68
C ARG A 151 -8.87 8.39 18.01
N TYR A 152 -7.93 8.11 17.09
CA TYR A 152 -6.92 7.06 17.23
C TYR A 152 -5.52 7.67 17.20
N ARG A 153 -5.28 8.70 18.03
CA ARG A 153 -3.90 9.11 18.32
C ARG A 153 -3.19 7.90 18.93
N THR A 154 -2.39 7.22 18.15
CA THR A 154 -1.34 6.38 18.72
C THR A 154 -0.41 7.29 19.51
N THR A 155 0.02 6.82 20.68
CA THR A 155 0.81 7.54 21.68
C THR A 155 2.21 7.94 21.22
N GLU A 156 2.49 8.01 19.93
CA GLU A 156 3.80 8.27 19.33
C GLU A 156 3.83 9.49 18.39
N ASN A 157 3.10 10.55 18.73
CA ASN A 157 3.41 11.85 18.15
C ASN A 157 3.55 12.91 19.25
N PRO A 158 4.77 13.06 19.84
CA PRO A 158 5.02 14.04 20.90
C PRO A 158 5.43 15.38 20.36
N THR A 159 4.77 15.95 19.33
CA THR A 159 4.99 17.35 18.94
C THR A 159 3.79 17.89 18.21
N ALA A 160 2.89 18.51 18.93
CA ALA A 160 2.11 19.65 18.48
C ALA A 160 1.69 20.44 19.72
N ASP A 161 2.61 21.31 20.16
CA ASP A 161 2.28 22.54 20.87
C ASP A 161 2.00 23.64 19.87
#